data_bfe9947319de46cf5820a8e4c307eeba
#
_entry.id   bfe9947319de46cf5820a8e4c307eeba
#
_cell.length_a   1.000
_cell.length_b   1.000
_cell.length_c   1.000
_cell.angle_alpha   90.00
_cell.angle_beta   90.00
_cell.angle_gamma   90.00
#
_symmetry.space_group_name_H-M   'P 1'
#
loop_
_entity.id
_entity.type
_entity.pdbx_description
1 polymer ?
#
loop_
_entity_poly.entity_id
_entity_poly.type
_entity_poly.pdbx_seq_one_letter_code
_entity_poly.pdbx_strand_id
1 'polypeptide(L)'
;KKVIVTSTTHIPALESLGVENTLIGFPTTQYISSEKTRALIDAGKVRDLGSNQGLNTEVILDIQPDIIVGFSVDGDLKTYKNLEKNGQKIIFNGDWTEKTPLGKAEWIKFFGALYDLDEKATEIFNSIEKEYNSVLVLAKNTKNQPTIFAGAIYEDQWFLPQGDSWAAYFLKEANGNYLWKESKGTGSLALSFESVLDKAKDADFWIGPGQFGSIKQILESNPNYIHFKAVKNKNVYSFSTKKGKTGGVIYYELAQNRPDLVLKDIVKILHPEVLPDYELFFFEKLK
;
A
#
# COMPACT_ATOMS: atom_id res chain seq x y z
N LYS A 1 -21.15 -4.97 -17.13
CA LYS A 1 -21.30 -5.05 -15.66
C LYS A 1 -21.21 -3.64 -15.08
N LYS A 2 -21.90 -3.43 -13.96
CA LYS A 2 -21.82 -2.22 -13.13
C LYS A 2 -21.27 -2.65 -11.77
N VAL A 3 -20.07 -2.23 -11.42
CA VAL A 3 -19.43 -2.65 -10.17
C VAL A 3 -19.24 -1.46 -9.21
N ILE A 4 -19.40 -1.71 -7.93
CA ILE A 4 -18.92 -0.88 -6.84
C ILE A 4 -17.78 -1.63 -6.18
N VAL A 5 -16.66 -0.94 -5.92
CA VAL A 5 -15.61 -1.44 -5.04
C VAL A 5 -15.39 -0.45 -3.90
N THR A 6 -14.95 -0.91 -2.74
CA THR A 6 -14.89 -0.06 -1.53
C THR A 6 -13.47 0.10 -0.97
N SER A 7 -12.45 -0.40 -1.67
CA SER A 7 -11.03 -0.14 -1.36
C SER A 7 -10.31 0.42 -2.56
N THR A 8 -9.41 1.38 -2.33
CA THR A 8 -8.51 1.89 -3.39
C THR A 8 -7.63 0.80 -3.95
N THR A 9 -7.28 -0.23 -3.18
CA THR A 9 -6.48 -1.38 -3.62
C THR A 9 -7.14 -2.22 -4.70
N HIS A 10 -8.47 -2.12 -4.88
CA HIS A 10 -9.21 -2.80 -5.95
C HIS A 10 -9.08 -2.08 -7.31
N ILE A 11 -8.79 -0.77 -7.32
CA ILE A 11 -8.71 0.04 -8.54
C ILE A 11 -7.65 -0.47 -9.51
N PRO A 12 -6.39 -0.74 -9.09
CA PRO A 12 -5.36 -1.24 -10.00
C PRO A 12 -5.70 -2.58 -10.65
N ALA A 13 -6.42 -3.45 -9.96
CA ALA A 13 -6.86 -4.73 -10.52
C ALA A 13 -7.88 -4.52 -11.65
N LEU A 14 -8.87 -3.65 -11.47
CA LEU A 14 -9.83 -3.30 -12.52
C LEU A 14 -9.14 -2.68 -13.74
N GLU A 15 -8.18 -1.77 -13.52
CA GLU A 15 -7.43 -1.11 -14.60
C GLU A 15 -6.53 -2.08 -15.37
N SER A 16 -5.82 -2.96 -14.66
CA SER A 16 -4.94 -3.97 -15.26
C SER A 16 -5.74 -4.96 -16.13
N LEU A 17 -6.93 -5.30 -15.71
CA LEU A 17 -7.85 -6.14 -16.49
C LEU A 17 -8.55 -5.37 -17.62
N GLY A 18 -8.50 -4.02 -17.63
CA GLY A 18 -9.16 -3.18 -18.65
C GLY A 18 -10.67 -3.08 -18.46
N VAL A 19 -11.14 -3.22 -17.24
CA VAL A 19 -12.58 -3.20 -16.89
C VAL A 19 -12.97 -2.04 -15.99
N GLU A 20 -12.10 -1.05 -15.80
CA GLU A 20 -12.31 0.12 -14.95
C GLU A 20 -13.55 0.93 -15.35
N ASN A 21 -13.95 0.90 -16.62
CA ASN A 21 -15.17 1.56 -17.10
C ASN A 21 -16.47 0.96 -16.52
N THR A 22 -16.38 -0.20 -15.86
CA THR A 22 -17.52 -0.81 -15.17
C THR A 22 -17.74 -0.27 -13.77
N LEU A 23 -16.75 0.47 -13.22
CA LEU A 23 -16.84 1.11 -11.92
C LEU A 23 -17.86 2.27 -11.99
N ILE A 24 -18.90 2.18 -11.16
CA ILE A 24 -19.99 3.18 -11.13
C ILE A 24 -20.12 3.92 -9.80
N GLY A 25 -19.45 3.43 -8.76
CA GLY A 25 -19.46 4.05 -7.44
C GLY A 25 -18.28 3.65 -6.59
N PHE A 26 -17.82 4.57 -5.74
CA PHE A 26 -16.69 4.37 -4.81
C PHE A 26 -16.86 5.26 -3.58
N PRO A 27 -16.58 4.77 -2.35
CA PRO A 27 -16.62 5.62 -1.15
C PRO A 27 -15.39 6.53 -1.09
N THR A 28 -15.63 7.81 -0.79
CA THR A 28 -14.57 8.81 -0.64
C THR A 28 -13.64 8.85 -1.87
N THR A 29 -14.22 9.16 -3.02
CA THR A 29 -13.53 9.16 -4.33
C THR A 29 -12.24 10.01 -4.37
N GLN A 30 -12.07 10.96 -3.44
CA GLN A 30 -10.85 11.78 -3.32
C GLN A 30 -9.59 10.98 -3.02
N TYR A 31 -9.69 9.76 -2.45
CA TYR A 31 -8.53 8.92 -2.15
C TYR A 31 -8.00 8.16 -3.36
N ILE A 32 -8.75 8.10 -4.46
CA ILE A 32 -8.28 7.46 -5.69
C ILE A 32 -7.18 8.31 -6.32
N SER A 33 -5.99 7.72 -6.45
CA SER A 33 -4.78 8.35 -7.00
C SER A 33 -4.61 8.14 -8.50
N SER A 34 -5.16 7.06 -9.05
CA SER A 34 -5.05 6.73 -10.48
C SER A 34 -5.64 7.82 -11.37
N GLU A 35 -4.87 8.31 -12.33
CA GLU A 35 -5.32 9.29 -13.32
C GLU A 35 -6.44 8.74 -14.20
N LYS A 36 -6.38 7.45 -14.52
CA LYS A 36 -7.36 6.76 -15.39
C LYS A 36 -8.73 6.72 -14.73
N THR A 37 -8.80 6.28 -13.49
CA THR A 37 -10.06 6.25 -12.72
C THR A 37 -10.49 7.65 -12.31
N ARG A 38 -9.58 8.58 -12.03
CA ARG A 38 -9.90 10.00 -11.83
C ARG A 38 -10.63 10.62 -13.01
N ALA A 39 -10.19 10.31 -14.25
CA ALA A 39 -10.88 10.79 -15.45
C ALA A 39 -12.35 10.32 -15.52
N LEU A 40 -12.64 9.10 -15.05
CA LEU A 40 -14.03 8.60 -14.96
C LEU A 40 -14.84 9.33 -13.88
N ILE A 41 -14.22 9.64 -12.73
CA ILE A 41 -14.85 10.39 -11.67
C ILE A 41 -15.15 11.82 -12.12
N ASP A 42 -14.17 12.50 -12.73
CA ASP A 42 -14.29 13.87 -13.23
C ASP A 42 -15.35 13.97 -14.36
N ALA A 43 -15.55 12.90 -15.11
CA ALA A 43 -16.62 12.77 -16.11
C ALA A 43 -18.01 12.40 -15.53
N GLY A 44 -18.13 12.29 -14.20
CA GLY A 44 -19.40 11.94 -13.53
C GLY A 44 -19.84 10.48 -13.69
N LYS A 45 -18.97 9.60 -14.17
CA LYS A 45 -19.27 8.17 -14.36
C LYS A 45 -19.18 7.35 -13.09
N VAL A 46 -18.44 7.81 -12.09
CA VAL A 46 -18.29 7.17 -10.78
C VAL A 46 -18.86 8.08 -9.71
N ARG A 47 -19.89 7.60 -9.03
CA ARG A 47 -20.57 8.34 -7.95
C ARG A 47 -19.80 8.19 -6.64
N ASP A 48 -19.68 9.27 -5.90
CA ASP A 48 -19.20 9.22 -4.50
C ASP A 48 -20.28 8.61 -3.61
N LEU A 49 -19.89 7.62 -2.80
CA LEU A 49 -20.79 6.87 -1.93
C LEU A 49 -20.64 7.23 -0.45
N GLY A 50 -20.00 8.35 -0.12
CA GLY A 50 -19.68 8.73 1.25
C GLY A 50 -18.46 7.97 1.80
N SER A 51 -18.43 7.70 3.10
CA SER A 51 -17.32 6.97 3.73
C SER A 51 -17.57 5.46 3.78
N ASN A 52 -16.51 4.67 3.96
CA ASN A 52 -16.62 3.22 4.16
C ASN A 52 -17.43 2.83 5.41
N GLN A 53 -17.39 3.65 6.46
CA GLN A 53 -18.15 3.44 7.70
C GLN A 53 -19.62 3.87 7.57
N GLY A 54 -19.94 4.69 6.56
CA GLY A 54 -21.29 5.23 6.33
C GLY A 54 -21.60 5.33 4.84
N LEU A 55 -21.63 4.19 4.15
CA LEU A 55 -21.99 4.14 2.73
C LEU A 55 -23.38 4.72 2.51
N ASN A 56 -23.50 5.60 1.52
CA ASN A 56 -24.80 6.17 1.11
C ASN A 56 -25.65 5.12 0.39
N THR A 57 -26.48 4.43 1.15
CA THR A 57 -27.33 3.34 0.65
C THR A 57 -28.37 3.81 -0.36
N GLU A 58 -28.85 5.05 -0.27
CA GLU A 58 -29.80 5.61 -1.23
C GLU A 58 -29.17 5.76 -2.61
N VAL A 59 -27.94 6.31 -2.66
CA VAL A 59 -27.20 6.43 -3.92
C VAL A 59 -26.89 5.05 -4.50
N ILE A 60 -26.51 4.06 -3.68
CA ILE A 60 -26.24 2.69 -4.12
C ILE A 60 -27.47 2.06 -4.76
N LEU A 61 -28.64 2.22 -4.14
CA LEU A 61 -29.89 1.70 -4.66
C LEU A 61 -30.32 2.40 -5.96
N ASP A 62 -30.05 3.71 -6.08
CA ASP A 62 -30.34 4.50 -7.29
C ASP A 62 -29.49 4.05 -8.50
N ILE A 63 -28.19 3.87 -8.32
CA ILE A 63 -27.27 3.50 -9.42
C ILE A 63 -27.35 2.03 -9.84
N GLN A 64 -27.97 1.17 -9.02
CA GLN A 64 -28.28 -0.24 -9.30
C GLN A 64 -27.03 -1.02 -9.77
N PRO A 65 -26.05 -1.28 -8.91
CA PRO A 65 -24.88 -2.10 -9.27
C PRO A 65 -25.29 -3.56 -9.51
N ASP A 66 -24.59 -4.24 -10.41
CA ASP A 66 -24.72 -5.69 -10.58
C ASP A 66 -24.10 -6.44 -9.40
N ILE A 67 -23.04 -5.86 -8.80
CA ILE A 67 -22.31 -6.41 -7.66
C ILE A 67 -21.53 -5.32 -6.92
N ILE A 68 -21.41 -5.52 -5.61
CA ILE A 68 -20.58 -4.71 -4.71
C ILE A 68 -19.44 -5.58 -4.18
N VAL A 69 -18.20 -5.18 -4.42
CA VAL A 69 -17.01 -5.80 -3.84
C VAL A 69 -16.63 -5.02 -2.59
N GLY A 70 -17.02 -5.56 -1.45
CA GLY A 70 -16.80 -4.96 -0.14
C GLY A 70 -15.38 -5.17 0.37
N PHE A 71 -14.88 -4.19 1.11
CA PHE A 71 -13.70 -4.27 1.94
C PHE A 71 -14.14 -3.96 3.38
N SER A 72 -13.91 -4.88 4.31
CA SER A 72 -14.29 -4.71 5.71
C SER A 72 -13.17 -5.20 6.61
N VAL A 73 -12.54 -4.29 7.33
CA VAL A 73 -11.46 -4.58 8.28
C VAL A 73 -12.03 -4.83 9.68
N ASP A 74 -13.02 -4.06 10.08
CA ASP A 74 -13.50 -4.00 11.48
C ASP A 74 -14.74 -4.87 11.77
N GLY A 75 -15.15 -5.69 10.78
CA GLY A 75 -16.31 -6.58 10.96
C GLY A 75 -17.68 -5.89 11.07
N ASP A 76 -17.77 -4.57 10.90
CA ASP A 76 -19.06 -3.88 10.81
C ASP A 76 -19.72 -4.13 9.45
N LEU A 77 -20.48 -5.22 9.42
CA LEU A 77 -21.23 -5.65 8.24
C LEU A 77 -22.66 -5.09 8.21
N LYS A 78 -23.04 -4.19 9.13
CA LYS A 78 -24.44 -3.72 9.25
C LYS A 78 -24.93 -3.07 7.97
N THR A 79 -24.13 -2.19 7.37
CA THR A 79 -24.49 -1.52 6.13
C THR A 79 -24.62 -2.51 4.97
N TYR A 80 -23.65 -3.43 4.84
CA TYR A 80 -23.70 -4.48 3.81
C TYR A 80 -24.89 -5.42 3.97
N LYS A 81 -25.19 -5.87 5.19
CA LYS A 81 -26.40 -6.69 5.48
C LYS A 81 -27.71 -5.96 5.14
N ASN A 82 -27.75 -4.64 5.33
CA ASN A 82 -28.91 -3.85 4.94
C ASN A 82 -29.06 -3.78 3.41
N LEU A 83 -27.93 -3.59 2.68
CA LEU A 83 -27.92 -3.61 1.22
C LEU A 83 -28.35 -4.97 0.65
N GLU A 84 -27.88 -6.09 1.25
CA GLU A 84 -28.30 -7.44 0.86
C GLU A 84 -29.81 -7.65 1.04
N LYS A 85 -30.37 -7.20 2.16
CA LYS A 85 -31.84 -7.24 2.39
C LYS A 85 -32.65 -6.46 1.35
N ASN A 86 -32.02 -5.45 0.73
CA ASN A 86 -32.60 -4.67 -0.36
C ASN A 86 -32.22 -5.21 -1.76
N GLY A 87 -31.78 -6.49 -1.84
CA GLY A 87 -31.54 -7.20 -3.09
C GLY A 87 -30.16 -6.94 -3.74
N GLN A 88 -29.26 -6.22 -3.08
CA GLN A 88 -27.91 -6.00 -3.61
C GLN A 88 -27.05 -7.26 -3.45
N LYS A 89 -26.26 -7.58 -4.46
CA LYS A 89 -25.29 -8.69 -4.41
C LYS A 89 -23.96 -8.18 -3.87
N ILE A 90 -23.48 -8.80 -2.80
CA ILE A 90 -22.25 -8.39 -2.12
C ILE A 90 -21.29 -9.57 -2.05
N ILE A 91 -20.03 -9.31 -2.37
CA ILE A 91 -18.93 -10.22 -2.12
C ILE A 91 -17.81 -9.44 -1.41
N PHE A 92 -16.99 -10.12 -0.63
CA PHE A 92 -15.89 -9.51 0.09
C PHE A 92 -14.56 -9.92 -0.51
N ASN A 93 -13.69 -8.93 -0.74
CA ASN A 93 -12.29 -9.14 -1.03
C ASN A 93 -11.51 -9.13 0.28
N GLY A 94 -10.72 -10.18 0.50
CA GLY A 94 -9.94 -10.39 1.73
C GLY A 94 -8.43 -10.12 1.57
N ASP A 95 -8.01 -9.37 0.57
CA ASP A 95 -6.60 -9.11 0.25
C ASP A 95 -5.78 -8.55 1.42
N TRP A 96 -6.42 -7.81 2.32
CA TRP A 96 -5.79 -7.27 3.52
C TRP A 96 -5.36 -8.34 4.53
N THR A 97 -5.96 -9.55 4.47
CA THR A 97 -5.60 -10.67 5.37
C THR A 97 -4.33 -11.40 4.92
N GLU A 98 -3.92 -11.20 3.66
CA GLU A 98 -2.72 -11.84 3.12
C GLU A 98 -1.45 -11.32 3.78
N LYS A 99 -0.55 -12.25 4.10
CA LYS A 99 0.68 -11.96 4.82
C LYS A 99 1.86 -11.66 3.91
N THR A 100 1.86 -12.23 2.71
CA THR A 100 2.97 -12.11 1.76
C THR A 100 2.69 -11.10 0.67
N PRO A 101 3.73 -10.42 0.15
CA PRO A 101 3.57 -9.48 -0.96
C PRO A 101 2.94 -10.12 -2.20
N LEU A 102 3.39 -11.28 -2.62
CA LEU A 102 2.82 -11.99 -3.79
C LEU A 102 1.40 -12.49 -3.53
N GLY A 103 1.08 -12.95 -2.30
CA GLY A 103 -0.29 -13.33 -1.94
C GLY A 103 -1.28 -12.18 -2.11
N LYS A 104 -0.88 -10.94 -1.76
CA LYS A 104 -1.72 -9.75 -2.00
C LYS A 104 -1.93 -9.49 -3.49
N ALA A 105 -0.87 -9.55 -4.31
CA ALA A 105 -0.97 -9.33 -5.74
C ALA A 105 -1.80 -10.39 -6.46
N GLU A 106 -1.83 -11.62 -5.94
CA GLU A 106 -2.60 -12.73 -6.52
C GLU A 106 -4.12 -12.49 -6.50
N TRP A 107 -4.62 -11.58 -5.65
CA TRP A 107 -6.03 -11.20 -5.61
C TRP A 107 -6.54 -10.56 -6.91
N ILE A 108 -5.67 -10.23 -7.87
CA ILE A 108 -6.11 -9.89 -9.23
C ILE A 108 -6.92 -11.03 -9.88
N LYS A 109 -6.63 -12.30 -9.53
CA LYS A 109 -7.36 -13.47 -10.03
C LYS A 109 -8.81 -13.51 -9.53
N PHE A 110 -9.10 -12.97 -8.34
CA PHE A 110 -10.47 -12.80 -7.85
C PHE A 110 -11.28 -11.91 -8.81
N PHE A 111 -10.70 -10.79 -9.26
CA PHE A 111 -11.33 -9.93 -10.26
C PHE A 111 -11.36 -10.61 -11.64
N GLY A 112 -10.32 -11.38 -12.01
CA GLY A 112 -10.31 -12.20 -13.22
C GLY A 112 -11.54 -13.10 -13.30
N ALA A 113 -11.79 -13.90 -12.25
CA ALA A 113 -12.95 -14.77 -12.16
C ALA A 113 -14.29 -13.99 -12.21
N LEU A 114 -14.36 -12.83 -11.58
CA LEU A 114 -15.56 -11.99 -11.60
C LEU A 114 -15.92 -11.51 -13.02
N TYR A 115 -14.93 -11.36 -13.91
CA TYR A 115 -15.10 -10.82 -15.26
C TYR A 115 -14.91 -11.84 -16.39
N ASP A 116 -14.71 -13.13 -16.08
CA ASP A 116 -14.35 -14.19 -17.04
C ASP A 116 -13.02 -13.86 -17.79
N LEU A 117 -12.05 -13.31 -17.04
CA LEU A 117 -10.72 -12.90 -17.50
C LEU A 117 -9.60 -13.64 -16.74
N ASP A 118 -9.82 -14.90 -16.38
CA ASP A 118 -8.91 -15.71 -15.57
C ASP A 118 -7.52 -15.86 -16.20
N GLU A 119 -7.47 -16.09 -17.52
CA GLU A 119 -6.21 -16.21 -18.26
C GLU A 119 -5.42 -14.89 -18.18
N LYS A 120 -6.07 -13.76 -18.47
CA LYS A 120 -5.43 -12.44 -18.40
C LYS A 120 -4.94 -12.10 -16.98
N ALA A 121 -5.75 -12.38 -15.96
CA ALA A 121 -5.37 -12.16 -14.57
C ALA A 121 -4.16 -13.01 -14.18
N THR A 122 -4.13 -14.25 -14.64
CA THR A 122 -3.02 -15.18 -14.41
C THR A 122 -1.74 -14.73 -15.10
N GLU A 123 -1.81 -14.28 -16.36
CA GLU A 123 -0.67 -13.73 -17.10
C GLU A 123 -0.08 -12.50 -16.39
N ILE A 124 -0.94 -11.58 -15.93
CA ILE A 124 -0.50 -10.38 -15.21
C ILE A 124 0.19 -10.76 -13.91
N PHE A 125 -0.43 -11.65 -13.11
CA PHE A 125 0.18 -12.14 -11.87
C PHE A 125 1.52 -12.82 -12.11
N ASN A 126 1.61 -13.73 -13.08
CA ASN A 126 2.85 -14.44 -13.41
C ASN A 126 3.97 -13.48 -13.84
N SER A 127 3.63 -12.39 -14.54
CA SER A 127 4.60 -11.35 -14.89
C SER A 127 5.13 -10.62 -13.66
N ILE A 128 4.25 -10.26 -12.72
CA ILE A 128 4.60 -9.63 -11.44
C ILE A 128 5.47 -10.56 -10.60
N GLU A 129 5.08 -11.82 -10.47
CA GLU A 129 5.81 -12.85 -9.73
C GLU A 129 7.22 -13.06 -10.30
N LYS A 130 7.35 -13.14 -11.61
CA LYS A 130 8.64 -13.29 -12.30
C LYS A 130 9.57 -12.10 -11.99
N GLU A 131 9.06 -10.87 -12.11
CA GLU A 131 9.82 -9.68 -11.79
C GLU A 131 10.22 -9.63 -10.32
N TYR A 132 9.28 -9.92 -9.43
CA TYR A 132 9.52 -9.98 -7.99
C TYR A 132 10.65 -10.97 -7.64
N ASN A 133 10.57 -12.19 -8.17
CA ASN A 133 11.56 -13.23 -7.93
C ASN A 133 12.93 -12.88 -8.52
N SER A 134 12.98 -12.19 -9.66
CA SER A 134 14.25 -11.74 -10.25
C SER A 134 14.97 -10.74 -9.33
N VAL A 135 14.22 -9.80 -8.77
CA VAL A 135 14.74 -8.81 -7.81
C VAL A 135 15.17 -9.47 -6.49
N LEU A 136 14.40 -10.45 -6.01
CA LEU A 136 14.74 -11.22 -4.82
C LEU A 136 16.08 -11.94 -4.96
N VAL A 137 16.37 -12.49 -6.13
CA VAL A 137 17.69 -13.12 -6.43
C VAL A 137 18.82 -12.09 -6.39
N LEU A 138 18.61 -10.89 -6.97
CA LEU A 138 19.60 -9.82 -6.92
C LEU A 138 19.89 -9.40 -5.46
N ALA A 139 18.86 -9.19 -4.68
CA ALA A 139 18.99 -8.80 -3.28
C ALA A 139 19.74 -9.84 -2.44
N LYS A 140 19.43 -11.13 -2.61
CA LYS A 140 20.08 -12.24 -1.89
C LYS A 140 21.59 -12.37 -2.18
N ASN A 141 22.04 -11.89 -3.34
CA ASN A 141 23.45 -11.93 -3.72
C ASN A 141 24.26 -10.73 -3.20
N THR A 142 23.64 -9.76 -2.54
CA THR A 142 24.35 -8.63 -1.94
C THR A 142 25.09 -9.07 -0.67
N LYS A 143 26.27 -8.45 -0.43
CA LYS A 143 27.13 -8.83 0.69
C LYS A 143 26.78 -8.16 2.00
N ASN A 144 26.24 -6.95 1.92
CA ASN A 144 25.95 -6.12 3.08
C ASN A 144 24.48 -6.26 3.45
N GLN A 145 24.19 -6.13 4.76
CA GLN A 145 22.83 -6.06 5.30
C GLN A 145 22.66 -4.75 6.08
N PRO A 146 22.34 -3.64 5.40
CA PRO A 146 22.16 -2.34 6.06
C PRO A 146 21.08 -2.41 7.13
N THR A 147 21.32 -1.70 8.24
CA THR A 147 20.37 -1.63 9.34
C THR A 147 19.24 -0.64 9.02
N ILE A 148 18.00 -1.06 9.30
CA ILE A 148 16.80 -0.31 8.93
C ILE A 148 15.87 -0.17 10.13
N PHE A 149 15.33 1.02 10.28
CA PHE A 149 14.12 1.24 11.06
C PHE A 149 13.02 1.86 10.18
N ALA A 150 11.77 1.75 10.63
CA ALA A 150 10.61 2.17 9.85
C ALA A 150 9.55 2.81 10.77
N GLY A 151 8.48 3.32 10.14
CA GLY A 151 7.36 3.91 10.85
C GLY A 151 7.60 5.34 11.29
N ALA A 152 6.66 5.87 12.07
CA ALA A 152 6.66 7.24 12.54
C ALA A 152 5.84 7.40 13.82
N ILE A 153 5.99 8.56 14.47
CA ILE A 153 5.11 8.95 15.57
C ILE A 153 3.74 9.33 15.02
N TYR A 154 2.72 8.77 15.66
CA TYR A 154 1.33 9.21 15.56
C TYR A 154 0.81 9.42 16.99
N GLU A 155 0.26 10.60 17.25
CA GLU A 155 0.01 11.07 18.61
C GLU A 155 1.32 11.02 19.44
N ASP A 156 1.36 10.23 20.50
CA ASP A 156 2.53 10.16 21.41
C ASP A 156 3.32 8.85 21.26
N GLN A 157 3.00 8.01 20.28
CA GLN A 157 3.62 6.71 20.09
C GLN A 157 4.21 6.55 18.69
N TRP A 158 5.34 5.84 18.63
CA TRP A 158 5.94 5.43 17.38
C TRP A 158 5.34 4.11 16.92
N PHE A 159 4.66 4.14 15.79
CA PHE A 159 4.12 2.95 15.15
C PHE A 159 5.07 2.46 14.07
N LEU A 160 5.47 1.19 14.17
CA LEU A 160 6.35 0.54 13.22
C LEU A 160 5.86 -0.88 12.88
N PRO A 161 6.20 -1.41 11.69
CA PRO A 161 5.76 -2.75 11.28
C PRO A 161 6.26 -3.84 12.22
N GLN A 162 5.37 -4.74 12.65
CA GLN A 162 5.80 -5.98 13.31
C GLN A 162 6.52 -6.92 12.34
N GLY A 163 7.37 -7.81 12.85
CA GLY A 163 8.28 -8.64 12.06
C GLY A 163 7.62 -9.61 11.08
N ASP A 164 6.38 -10.02 11.33
CA ASP A 164 5.63 -10.90 10.44
C ASP A 164 4.70 -10.12 9.48
N SER A 165 4.77 -8.77 9.45
CA SER A 165 3.97 -7.93 8.57
C SER A 165 4.50 -7.93 7.13
N TRP A 166 3.62 -7.68 6.16
CA TRP A 166 4.01 -7.59 4.75
C TRP A 166 5.06 -6.49 4.49
N ALA A 167 5.03 -5.40 5.24
CA ALA A 167 6.05 -4.35 5.16
C ALA A 167 7.42 -4.85 5.62
N ALA A 168 7.48 -5.61 6.74
CA ALA A 168 8.71 -6.23 7.21
C ALA A 168 9.24 -7.32 6.25
N TYR A 169 8.35 -8.01 5.52
CA TYR A 169 8.73 -8.93 4.45
C TYR A 169 9.58 -8.24 3.39
N PHE A 170 9.17 -7.09 2.88
CA PHE A 170 9.96 -6.36 1.89
C PHE A 170 11.36 -5.98 2.40
N LEU A 171 11.45 -5.51 3.65
CA LEU A 171 12.74 -5.14 4.24
C LEU A 171 13.68 -6.33 4.35
N LYS A 172 13.14 -7.49 4.73
CA LYS A 172 13.89 -8.76 4.82
C LYS A 172 14.28 -9.27 3.44
N GLU A 173 13.36 -9.28 2.48
CA GLU A 173 13.59 -9.82 1.13
C GLU A 173 14.52 -8.93 0.30
N ALA A 174 14.57 -7.64 0.62
CA ALA A 174 15.59 -6.73 0.11
C ALA A 174 16.97 -6.90 0.78
N ASN A 175 17.22 -7.97 1.52
CA ASN A 175 18.44 -8.23 2.28
C ASN A 175 18.79 -7.11 3.27
N GLY A 176 17.79 -6.48 3.88
CA GLY A 176 17.95 -5.49 4.92
C GLY A 176 17.89 -6.09 6.33
N ASN A 177 18.59 -5.50 7.27
CA ASN A 177 18.53 -5.85 8.67
C ASN A 177 17.54 -4.95 9.41
N TYR A 178 16.25 -5.30 9.34
CA TYR A 178 15.20 -4.58 10.06
C TYR A 178 15.32 -4.81 11.56
N LEU A 179 15.41 -3.74 12.35
CA LEU A 179 15.74 -3.82 13.77
C LEU A 179 14.66 -4.49 14.65
N TRP A 180 13.41 -4.58 14.16
CA TRP A 180 12.31 -5.27 14.86
C TRP A 180 11.82 -6.52 14.13
N LYS A 181 12.64 -7.13 13.29
CA LYS A 181 12.32 -8.36 12.52
C LYS A 181 11.90 -9.55 13.39
N GLU A 182 12.32 -9.59 14.66
CA GLU A 182 11.99 -10.69 15.59
C GLU A 182 10.66 -10.46 16.34
N SER A 183 10.04 -9.28 16.20
CA SER A 183 8.74 -9.02 16.82
C SER A 183 7.65 -9.84 16.12
N LYS A 184 6.72 -10.40 16.91
CA LYS A 184 5.65 -11.24 16.39
C LYS A 184 4.40 -10.45 16.09
N GLY A 185 3.72 -10.82 15.00
CA GLY A 185 2.47 -10.21 14.57
C GLY A 185 2.59 -9.52 13.21
N THR A 186 1.43 -9.29 12.60
CA THR A 186 1.29 -8.73 11.24
C THR A 186 0.87 -7.27 11.21
N GLY A 187 0.60 -6.68 12.39
CA GLY A 187 0.17 -5.29 12.55
C GLY A 187 1.32 -4.33 12.83
N SER A 188 1.04 -3.33 13.65
CA SER A 188 2.00 -2.33 14.10
C SER A 188 2.39 -2.57 15.56
N LEU A 189 3.65 -2.38 15.86
CA LEU A 189 4.18 -2.30 17.22
C LEU A 189 4.19 -0.82 17.63
N ALA A 190 3.65 -0.52 18.82
CA ALA A 190 3.63 0.83 19.37
C ALA A 190 4.73 0.94 20.45
N LEU A 191 5.62 1.92 20.30
CA LEU A 191 6.76 2.16 21.17
C LEU A 191 6.90 3.66 21.52
N SER A 192 7.60 3.98 22.61
CA SER A 192 7.99 5.37 22.86
C SER A 192 9.12 5.83 21.92
N PHE A 193 9.23 7.14 21.72
CA PHE A 193 10.32 7.74 20.96
C PHE A 193 11.69 7.33 21.51
N GLU A 194 11.85 7.34 22.83
CA GLU A 194 13.09 6.99 23.50
C GLU A 194 13.50 5.54 23.22
N SER A 195 12.53 4.60 23.26
CA SER A 195 12.79 3.19 22.98
C SER A 195 13.24 2.98 21.54
N VAL A 196 12.66 3.73 20.59
CA VAL A 196 13.08 3.68 19.18
C VAL A 196 14.43 4.33 18.99
N LEU A 197 14.68 5.49 19.62
CA LEU A 197 15.97 6.17 19.55
C LEU A 197 17.10 5.31 20.11
N ASP A 198 16.92 4.72 21.28
CA ASP A 198 17.93 3.86 21.90
C ASP A 198 18.35 2.72 20.96
N LYS A 199 17.41 2.07 20.31
CA LYS A 199 17.67 0.93 19.42
C LYS A 199 18.12 1.34 18.02
N ALA A 200 17.63 2.44 17.47
CA ALA A 200 17.78 2.81 16.06
C ALA A 200 18.68 4.02 15.79
N LYS A 201 19.27 4.65 16.81
CA LYS A 201 20.12 5.85 16.64
C LYS A 201 21.23 5.67 15.59
N ASP A 202 21.81 4.47 15.53
CA ASP A 202 22.91 4.13 14.64
C ASP A 202 22.48 3.41 13.35
N ALA A 203 21.18 3.26 13.12
CA ALA A 203 20.64 2.62 11.93
C ALA A 203 20.99 3.40 10.65
N ASP A 204 21.26 2.66 9.56
CA ASP A 204 21.71 3.23 8.30
C ASP A 204 20.58 3.93 7.53
N PHE A 205 19.37 3.39 7.60
CA PHE A 205 18.20 3.85 6.82
C PHE A 205 16.96 3.99 7.68
N TRP A 206 16.15 5.02 7.38
CA TRP A 206 14.78 5.19 7.84
C TRP A 206 13.83 5.10 6.66
N ILE A 207 12.97 4.08 6.66
CA ILE A 207 12.02 3.81 5.58
C ILE A 207 10.59 4.09 6.06
N GLY A 208 9.86 4.93 5.33
CA GLY A 208 8.47 5.27 5.63
C GLY A 208 8.30 6.15 6.88
N PRO A 209 8.83 7.38 6.87
CA PRO A 209 8.76 8.31 8.00
C PRO A 209 7.37 9.00 8.13
N GLY A 210 6.29 8.27 7.92
CA GLY A 210 4.94 8.83 7.95
C GLY A 210 4.66 9.85 6.85
N GLN A 211 4.11 11.00 7.21
CA GLN A 211 3.67 12.03 6.26
C GLN A 211 4.72 13.11 6.00
N PHE A 212 5.93 12.98 6.53
CA PHE A 212 6.98 13.96 6.31
C PHE A 212 7.41 14.01 4.83
N GLY A 213 7.49 15.22 4.29
CA GLY A 213 7.93 15.49 2.92
C GLY A 213 9.37 15.99 2.83
N SER A 214 10.05 16.30 3.95
CA SER A 214 11.45 16.73 3.97
C SER A 214 12.13 16.49 5.32
N ILE A 215 13.46 16.46 5.32
CA ILE A 215 14.27 16.43 6.56
C ILE A 215 13.99 17.65 7.44
N LYS A 216 13.78 18.81 6.81
CA LYS A 216 13.42 20.04 7.54
C LYS A 216 12.15 19.84 8.36
N GLN A 217 11.08 19.31 7.76
CA GLN A 217 9.82 19.05 8.48
C GLN A 217 10.01 18.03 9.64
N ILE A 218 10.84 17.01 9.44
CA ILE A 218 11.18 16.05 10.49
C ILE A 218 11.80 16.79 11.69
N LEU A 219 12.82 17.63 11.46
CA LEU A 219 13.53 18.35 12.53
C LEU A 219 12.68 19.45 13.17
N GLU A 220 11.80 20.09 12.41
CA GLU A 220 10.84 21.08 12.94
C GLU A 220 9.79 20.43 13.85
N SER A 221 9.38 19.19 13.54
CA SER A 221 8.41 18.45 14.37
C SER A 221 8.99 17.99 15.71
N ASN A 222 10.24 17.56 15.72
CA ASN A 222 10.99 17.21 16.93
C ASN A 222 12.50 17.29 16.64
N PRO A 223 13.24 18.27 17.23
CA PRO A 223 14.69 18.42 17.02
C PRO A 223 15.50 17.18 17.40
N ASN A 224 14.99 16.31 18.29
CA ASN A 224 15.69 15.09 18.69
C ASN A 224 15.85 14.06 17.59
N TYR A 225 15.09 14.18 16.47
CA TYR A 225 15.32 13.33 15.29
C TYR A 225 16.74 13.46 14.71
N ILE A 226 17.45 14.56 15.00
CA ILE A 226 18.85 14.72 14.59
C ILE A 226 19.77 13.66 15.17
N HIS A 227 19.39 12.98 16.24
CA HIS A 227 20.20 11.94 16.85
C HIS A 227 20.23 10.64 16.04
N PHE A 228 19.27 10.42 15.13
CA PHE A 228 19.32 9.28 14.21
C PHE A 228 20.39 9.48 13.14
N LYS A 229 21.29 8.50 12.98
CA LYS A 229 22.30 8.45 11.91
C LYS A 229 21.67 8.60 10.53
N ALA A 230 20.52 7.94 10.28
CA ALA A 230 19.80 8.03 9.02
C ALA A 230 19.40 9.47 8.68
N VAL A 231 18.97 10.27 9.66
CA VAL A 231 18.61 11.69 9.47
C VAL A 231 19.87 12.53 9.16
N LYS A 232 20.95 12.36 9.94
CA LYS A 232 22.24 13.04 9.71
C LYS A 232 22.78 12.79 8.31
N ASN A 233 22.67 11.54 7.84
CA ASN A 233 23.19 11.10 6.54
C ASN A 233 22.17 11.30 5.41
N LYS A 234 20.99 11.83 5.71
CA LYS A 234 19.88 12.01 4.76
C LYS A 234 19.46 10.68 4.08
N ASN A 235 19.57 9.56 4.79
CA ASN A 235 19.11 8.25 4.34
C ASN A 235 17.69 7.96 4.84
N VAL A 236 16.78 8.89 4.54
CA VAL A 236 15.36 8.83 4.88
C VAL A 236 14.56 8.80 3.61
N TYR A 237 13.70 7.79 3.45
CA TYR A 237 12.92 7.56 2.25
C TYR A 237 11.44 7.45 2.56
N SER A 238 10.64 8.27 1.89
CA SER A 238 9.19 8.35 2.06
C SER A 238 8.46 7.89 0.81
N PHE A 239 7.36 7.15 1.00
CA PHE A 239 6.40 6.85 -0.05
C PHE A 239 5.17 7.79 -0.02
N SER A 240 5.03 8.60 1.01
CA SER A 240 3.87 9.49 1.18
C SER A 240 3.98 10.79 0.39
N THR A 241 5.13 11.07 -0.22
CA THR A 241 5.38 12.24 -1.06
C THR A 241 4.74 12.12 -2.43
N LYS A 242 4.65 10.90 -2.98
CA LYS A 242 4.04 10.64 -4.29
C LYS A 242 2.53 10.48 -4.17
N LYS A 243 1.82 11.49 -4.64
CA LYS A 243 0.36 11.62 -4.51
C LYS A 243 -0.30 11.82 -5.87
N GLY A 244 -1.51 11.31 -6.02
CA GLY A 244 -2.39 11.65 -7.12
C GLY A 244 -2.95 13.08 -7.01
N LYS A 245 -3.67 13.52 -8.02
CA LYS A 245 -4.20 14.89 -8.18
C LYS A 245 -5.00 15.40 -6.96
N THR A 246 -5.67 14.52 -6.25
CA THR A 246 -6.54 14.83 -5.11
C THR A 246 -5.89 14.54 -3.74
N GLY A 247 -4.59 14.20 -3.72
CA GLY A 247 -3.83 13.97 -2.50
C GLY A 247 -3.77 12.52 -2.02
N GLY A 248 -4.45 11.58 -2.69
CA GLY A 248 -4.31 10.15 -2.42
C GLY A 248 -2.86 9.69 -2.63
N VAL A 249 -2.31 8.94 -1.68
CA VAL A 249 -0.94 8.42 -1.76
C VAL A 249 -0.92 7.20 -2.68
N ILE A 250 -0.11 7.26 -3.76
CA ILE A 250 -0.03 6.21 -4.79
C ILE A 250 0.34 4.86 -4.20
N TYR A 251 1.21 4.85 -3.19
CA TYR A 251 1.63 3.62 -2.51
C TYR A 251 0.45 2.85 -1.90
N TYR A 252 -0.48 3.52 -1.23
CA TYR A 252 -1.63 2.86 -0.59
C TYR A 252 -2.61 2.25 -1.58
N GLU A 253 -2.70 2.78 -2.78
CA GLU A 253 -3.56 2.25 -3.83
C GLU A 253 -2.89 1.10 -4.60
N LEU A 254 -1.62 1.29 -5.01
CA LEU A 254 -0.99 0.43 -6.02
C LEU A 254 0.00 -0.59 -5.45
N ALA A 255 0.62 -0.35 -4.28
CA ALA A 255 1.76 -1.14 -3.81
C ALA A 255 1.45 -2.64 -3.64
N GLN A 256 0.26 -2.99 -3.15
CA GLN A 256 -0.08 -4.41 -2.98
C GLN A 256 -0.37 -5.14 -4.30
N ASN A 257 -0.73 -4.41 -5.36
CA ASN A 257 -0.89 -4.95 -6.70
C ASN A 257 0.45 -5.01 -7.47
N ARG A 258 1.46 -4.24 -7.05
CA ARG A 258 2.79 -4.15 -7.66
C ARG A 258 3.91 -4.32 -6.63
N PRO A 259 3.92 -5.47 -5.92
CA PRO A 259 4.97 -5.76 -4.93
C PRO A 259 6.37 -5.85 -5.57
N ASP A 260 6.45 -6.20 -6.85
CA ASP A 260 7.67 -6.19 -7.64
C ASP A 260 8.34 -4.80 -7.65
N LEU A 261 7.57 -3.73 -7.83
CA LEU A 261 8.07 -2.36 -7.80
C LEU A 261 8.45 -1.92 -6.38
N VAL A 262 7.69 -2.33 -5.36
CA VAL A 262 8.03 -2.03 -3.96
C VAL A 262 9.37 -2.68 -3.59
N LEU A 263 9.57 -3.97 -3.94
CA LEU A 263 10.82 -4.66 -3.69
C LEU A 263 11.98 -4.03 -4.46
N LYS A 264 11.79 -3.68 -5.74
CA LYS A 264 12.78 -2.95 -6.54
C LYS A 264 13.22 -1.66 -5.88
N ASP A 265 12.27 -0.86 -5.40
CA ASP A 265 12.57 0.40 -4.71
C ASP A 265 13.43 0.17 -3.47
N ILE A 266 13.02 -0.76 -2.60
CA ILE A 266 13.75 -1.02 -1.36
C ILE A 266 15.13 -1.60 -1.66
N VAL A 267 15.27 -2.50 -2.63
CA VAL A 267 16.57 -3.02 -3.07
C VAL A 267 17.45 -1.90 -3.63
N LYS A 268 16.89 -1.01 -4.46
CA LYS A 268 17.64 0.17 -4.98
C LYS A 268 18.09 1.10 -3.86
N ILE A 269 17.28 1.29 -2.83
CA ILE A 269 17.62 2.13 -1.68
C ILE A 269 18.77 1.51 -0.87
N LEU A 270 18.71 0.21 -0.62
CA LEU A 270 19.67 -0.48 0.25
C LEU A 270 20.96 -0.91 -0.50
N HIS A 271 20.83 -1.24 -1.77
CA HIS A 271 21.86 -1.83 -2.63
C HIS A 271 21.84 -1.19 -4.03
N PRO A 272 22.16 0.12 -4.13
CA PRO A 272 22.02 0.86 -5.39
C PRO A 272 22.86 0.28 -6.54
N GLU A 273 23.90 -0.48 -6.23
CA GLU A 273 24.81 -1.09 -7.18
C GLU A 273 24.19 -2.24 -8.00
N VAL A 274 23.17 -2.92 -7.46
CA VAL A 274 22.55 -4.07 -8.17
C VAL A 274 21.42 -3.65 -9.12
N LEU A 275 20.97 -2.42 -9.02
CA LEU A 275 19.95 -1.82 -9.89
C LEU A 275 20.38 -0.41 -10.32
N PRO A 276 21.55 -0.26 -11.05
CA PRO A 276 22.16 1.06 -11.30
C PRO A 276 21.23 2.01 -12.05
N ASP A 277 20.53 1.52 -13.07
CA ASP A 277 19.69 2.33 -13.97
C ASP A 277 18.21 2.43 -13.52
N TYR A 278 17.85 1.81 -12.38
CA TYR A 278 16.48 1.86 -11.90
C TYR A 278 16.21 3.14 -11.11
N GLU A 279 15.13 3.82 -11.46
CA GLU A 279 14.58 4.98 -10.73
C GLU A 279 13.47 4.55 -9.78
N LEU A 280 13.45 5.14 -8.58
CA LEU A 280 12.45 4.81 -7.56
C LEU A 280 11.04 5.14 -8.01
N PHE A 281 10.16 4.16 -7.96
CA PHE A 281 8.77 4.31 -8.36
C PHE A 281 7.88 4.86 -7.24
N PHE A 282 7.89 4.23 -6.07
CA PHE A 282 7.05 4.61 -4.92
C PHE A 282 7.76 5.55 -3.95
N PHE A 283 9.03 5.33 -3.72
CA PHE A 283 9.78 6.05 -2.68
C PHE A 283 10.51 7.26 -3.24
N GLU A 284 10.73 8.24 -2.37
CA GLU A 284 11.59 9.39 -2.62
C GLU A 284 12.54 9.60 -1.45
N LYS A 285 13.79 9.98 -1.76
CA LYS A 285 14.76 10.41 -0.74
C LYS A 285 14.40 11.79 -0.24
N LEU A 286 14.18 11.95 1.05
CA LEU A 286 13.89 13.25 1.66
C LEU A 286 15.13 14.16 1.65
N LYS A 287 14.91 15.43 1.30
CA LYS A 287 15.94 16.46 1.20
C LYS A 287 15.86 17.46 2.36
#